data_1f0434957cf02b516cfa411c847a9ecc
#
_entry.id   1f0434957cf02b516cfa411c847a9ecc
#
_cell.length_a   1.000
_cell.length_b   1.000
_cell.length_c   1.000
_cell.angle_alpha   90.00
_cell.angle_beta   90.00
_cell.angle_gamma   90.00
#
_symmetry.space_group_name_H-M   'P 1'
#
loop_
_entity.id
_entity.type
_entity.pdbx_description
1 polymer ?
#
loop_
_entity_poly.entity_id
_entity_poly.type
_entity_poly.pdbx_seq_one_letter_code
_entity_poly.pdbx_strand_id
1 'polypeptide(L)'
;MESQPAPITNQTFLKPSPSLKAYIRTPKRYVIAILLVLLAAGSLHAGFLSGLATVATSIGTALILDSFISRVIWKNNKHTFPDGALLTGLIIGIVLSPATSFAVSVFTAAAAILSKHVITYQKKPILNPAAFGLWLSVILFSSNQSWWGGMSLLPWWTLFLVVVGGYLVTSRVQKFPQVFAFLAAYGLIHLIFGFIGLTDASSAFITPYLNAVLFLAFFMLTDPPTSPAKNRDQIIFGIICAVVSCVDFYLFNSLSYLLTGLLCANAWKAYRTYQTNQKRRVIRTKIV
;
A
#
# COMPACT_ATOMS: atom_id res chain seq x y z
N MET A 1 28.30 26.02 62.11
CA MET A 1 28.79 25.70 60.80
C MET A 1 27.92 24.58 60.25
N GLU A 2 26.85 24.96 59.54
CA GLU A 2 25.91 24.05 58.89
C GLU A 2 26.40 23.73 57.49
N SER A 3 26.65 22.47 57.24
CA SER A 3 27.08 21.99 55.90
C SER A 3 25.88 21.93 54.96
N GLN A 4 25.89 22.77 53.89
CA GLN A 4 24.92 22.69 52.80
C GLN A 4 25.07 21.35 52.04
N PRO A 5 23.95 20.68 51.67
CA PRO A 5 24.01 19.48 50.82
C PRO A 5 24.35 19.87 49.39
N ALA A 6 25.20 19.06 48.75
CA ALA A 6 25.60 19.21 47.34
C ALA A 6 24.43 19.11 46.35
N PRO A 7 24.48 19.82 45.19
CA PRO A 7 23.40 19.81 44.22
C PRO A 7 23.28 18.45 43.54
N ILE A 8 22.03 17.96 43.50
CA ILE A 8 21.66 16.72 42.79
C ILE A 8 21.88 16.93 41.30
N THR A 9 22.90 16.30 40.75
CA THR A 9 23.15 16.25 39.30
C THR A 9 21.98 15.54 38.66
N ASN A 10 21.22 16.27 37.79
CA ASN A 10 20.22 15.71 36.91
C ASN A 10 20.88 14.69 35.97
N GLN A 11 20.86 13.43 36.35
CA GLN A 11 21.14 12.35 35.43
C GLN A 11 20.02 12.29 34.40
N THR A 12 20.29 12.79 33.21
CA THR A 12 19.47 12.56 31.99
C THR A 12 19.45 11.06 31.75
N PHE A 13 18.43 10.38 32.25
CA PHE A 13 18.16 8.99 31.93
C PHE A 13 17.86 8.93 30.43
N LEU A 14 18.83 8.51 29.65
CA LEU A 14 18.64 8.11 28.26
C LEU A 14 17.54 7.05 28.26
N LYS A 15 16.36 7.39 27.72
CA LYS A 15 15.29 6.42 27.53
C LYS A 15 15.85 5.23 26.76
N PRO A 16 15.74 3.99 27.27
CA PRO A 16 16.23 2.83 26.58
C PRO A 16 15.61 2.77 25.17
N SER A 17 16.42 2.48 24.16
CA SER A 17 15.93 2.30 22.79
C SER A 17 14.79 1.27 22.80
N PRO A 18 13.66 1.54 22.13
CA PRO A 18 12.54 0.60 22.13
C PRO A 18 12.99 -0.74 21.58
N SER A 19 12.70 -1.82 22.30
CA SER A 19 13.00 -3.18 21.84
C SER A 19 12.36 -3.42 20.46
N LEU A 20 12.97 -4.27 19.61
CA LEU A 20 12.43 -4.61 18.28
C LEU A 20 10.94 -4.99 18.34
N LYS A 21 10.53 -5.71 19.39
CA LYS A 21 9.11 -6.05 19.65
C LYS A 21 8.23 -4.81 19.84
N ALA A 22 8.73 -3.77 20.51
CA ALA A 22 7.99 -2.51 20.70
C ALA A 22 7.92 -1.69 19.40
N TYR A 23 8.95 -1.76 18.55
CA TYR A 23 8.98 -1.09 17.25
C TYR A 23 7.94 -1.68 16.29
N ILE A 24 7.83 -3.01 16.19
CA ILE A 24 6.92 -3.74 15.29
C ILE A 24 5.46 -3.74 15.80
N ARG A 25 5.18 -3.14 16.96
CA ARG A 25 3.85 -3.15 17.58
C ARG A 25 2.77 -2.45 16.73
N THR A 26 3.12 -1.44 15.93
CA THR A 26 2.16 -0.74 15.06
C THR A 26 1.95 -1.51 13.76
N PRO A 27 0.69 -1.62 13.25
CA PRO A 27 0.42 -2.34 12.00
C PRO A 27 1.27 -1.89 10.81
N LYS A 28 1.52 -0.58 10.67
CA LYS A 28 2.33 -0.03 9.55
C LYS A 28 3.78 -0.52 9.61
N ARG A 29 4.42 -0.46 10.79
CA ARG A 29 5.80 -0.91 10.96
C ARG A 29 5.95 -2.41 10.77
N TYR A 30 4.91 -3.16 11.14
CA TYR A 30 4.86 -4.59 10.87
C TYR A 30 4.87 -4.89 9.37
N VAL A 31 4.03 -4.17 8.59
CA VAL A 31 4.02 -4.29 7.13
C VAL A 31 5.36 -3.87 6.53
N ILE A 32 5.96 -2.75 6.99
CA ILE A 32 7.28 -2.31 6.54
C ILE A 32 8.34 -3.39 6.78
N ALA A 33 8.35 -4.03 7.95
CA ALA A 33 9.32 -5.09 8.25
C ALA A 33 9.19 -6.29 7.28
N ILE A 34 7.96 -6.71 6.97
CA ILE A 34 7.73 -7.80 6.00
C ILE A 34 8.15 -7.37 4.59
N LEU A 35 7.79 -6.15 4.16
CA LEU A 35 8.19 -5.64 2.85
C LEU A 35 9.72 -5.49 2.72
N LEU A 36 10.44 -5.18 3.79
CA LEU A 36 11.90 -5.16 3.79
C LEU A 36 12.50 -6.55 3.61
N VAL A 37 11.89 -7.60 4.17
CA VAL A 37 12.28 -8.99 3.92
C VAL A 37 12.04 -9.35 2.44
N LEU A 38 10.87 -8.98 1.88
CA LEU A 38 10.58 -9.21 0.47
C LEU A 38 11.50 -8.39 -0.45
N LEU A 39 11.85 -7.15 -0.07
CA LEU A 39 12.83 -6.34 -0.76
C LEU A 39 14.21 -7.03 -0.79
N ALA A 40 14.68 -7.51 0.36
CA ALA A 40 15.97 -8.20 0.45
C ALA A 40 16.00 -9.45 -0.43
N ALA A 41 14.94 -10.28 -0.39
CA ALA A 41 14.82 -11.47 -1.23
C ALA A 41 14.73 -11.12 -2.73
N GLY A 42 13.88 -10.15 -3.10
CA GLY A 42 13.67 -9.73 -4.48
C GLY A 42 14.91 -9.06 -5.10
N SER A 43 15.70 -8.34 -4.31
CA SER A 43 16.91 -7.65 -4.78
C SER A 43 18.00 -8.58 -5.30
N LEU A 44 18.00 -9.86 -4.91
CA LEU A 44 18.96 -10.85 -5.37
C LEU A 44 18.90 -11.09 -6.89
N HIS A 45 17.77 -10.82 -7.53
CA HIS A 45 17.56 -11.05 -8.97
C HIS A 45 17.15 -9.80 -9.77
N ALA A 46 16.64 -8.75 -9.12
CA ALA A 46 16.12 -7.56 -9.78
C ALA A 46 17.20 -6.61 -10.36
N GLY A 47 18.47 -7.00 -10.37
CA GLY A 47 19.57 -6.07 -10.59
C GLY A 47 19.79 -5.25 -9.31
N PHE A 48 20.59 -5.77 -8.40
CA PHE A 48 20.73 -5.28 -7.02
C PHE A 48 20.87 -3.76 -6.91
N LEU A 49 21.74 -3.15 -7.72
CA LEU A 49 21.98 -1.70 -7.66
C LEU A 49 20.81 -0.87 -8.22
N SER A 50 20.26 -1.25 -9.36
CA SER A 50 19.18 -0.50 -10.01
C SER A 50 17.87 -0.60 -9.23
N GLY A 51 17.53 -1.78 -8.74
CA GLY A 51 16.34 -1.98 -7.89
C GLY A 51 16.43 -1.20 -6.59
N LEU A 52 17.56 -1.25 -5.90
CA LEU A 52 17.79 -0.47 -4.69
C LEU A 52 17.79 1.05 -4.94
N ALA A 53 18.32 1.51 -6.08
CA ALA A 53 18.30 2.91 -6.46
C ALA A 53 16.85 3.41 -6.64
N THR A 54 16.00 2.64 -7.34
CA THR A 54 14.57 2.96 -7.50
C THR A 54 13.84 3.03 -6.16
N VAL A 55 14.10 2.07 -5.27
CA VAL A 55 13.52 2.05 -3.91
C VAL A 55 14.01 3.25 -3.10
N ALA A 56 15.32 3.51 -3.07
CA ALA A 56 15.91 4.62 -2.32
C ALA A 56 15.37 5.98 -2.79
N THR A 57 15.24 6.16 -4.11
CA THR A 57 14.67 7.36 -4.72
C THR A 57 13.22 7.56 -4.31
N SER A 58 12.40 6.50 -4.43
CA SER A 58 10.98 6.55 -4.08
C SER A 58 10.77 6.82 -2.58
N ILE A 59 11.52 6.15 -1.71
CA ILE A 59 11.48 6.38 -0.26
C ILE A 59 11.97 7.80 0.08
N GLY A 60 13.11 8.22 -0.45
CA GLY A 60 13.68 9.54 -0.19
C GLY A 60 12.70 10.66 -0.57
N THR A 61 12.15 10.60 -1.78
CA THR A 61 11.15 11.58 -2.25
C THR A 61 9.91 11.58 -1.36
N ALA A 62 9.38 10.39 -1.01
CA ALA A 62 8.19 10.28 -0.17
C ALA A 62 8.43 10.86 1.23
N LEU A 63 9.56 10.56 1.87
CA LEU A 63 9.89 11.05 3.21
C LEU A 63 10.13 12.57 3.22
N ILE A 64 10.86 13.09 2.26
CA ILE A 64 11.16 14.53 2.15
C ILE A 64 9.86 15.29 1.96
N LEU A 65 9.05 14.91 0.98
CA LEU A 65 7.83 15.64 0.64
C LEU A 65 6.77 15.54 1.75
N ASP A 66 6.54 14.36 2.33
CA ASP A 66 5.60 14.19 3.45
C ASP A 66 6.02 15.00 4.68
N SER A 67 7.33 15.00 4.98
CA SER A 67 7.88 15.80 6.09
C SER A 67 7.75 17.29 5.85
N PHE A 68 8.01 17.74 4.62
CA PHE A 68 7.84 19.14 4.23
C PHE A 68 6.37 19.57 4.35
N ILE A 69 5.43 18.84 3.74
CA ILE A 69 4.01 19.18 3.79
C ILE A 69 3.51 19.17 5.24
N SER A 70 3.87 18.17 6.02
CA SER A 70 3.40 18.02 7.41
C SER A 70 3.92 19.15 8.31
N ARG A 71 5.18 19.57 8.16
CA ARG A 71 5.80 20.61 9.00
C ARG A 71 5.46 22.01 8.55
N VAL A 72 5.55 22.28 7.24
CA VAL A 72 5.43 23.64 6.69
C VAL A 72 3.96 23.99 6.45
N ILE A 73 3.20 23.12 5.80
CA ILE A 73 1.80 23.40 5.42
C ILE A 73 0.85 23.14 6.58
N TRP A 74 0.95 21.97 7.23
CA TRP A 74 0.04 21.61 8.32
C TRP A 74 0.52 22.05 9.71
N LYS A 75 1.71 22.68 9.82
CA LYS A 75 2.31 23.17 11.07
C LYS A 75 2.27 22.11 12.20
N ASN A 76 2.45 20.84 11.83
CA ASN A 76 2.39 19.74 12.78
C ASN A 76 3.74 19.56 13.47
N ASN A 77 3.86 20.09 14.68
CA ASN A 77 5.09 20.03 15.49
C ASN A 77 5.35 18.66 16.16
N LYS A 78 4.54 17.64 15.88
CA LYS A 78 4.77 16.32 16.46
C LYS A 78 5.94 15.65 15.74
N HIS A 79 7.03 15.43 16.45
CA HIS A 79 8.21 14.69 16.00
C HIS A 79 7.92 13.17 15.92
N THR A 80 6.97 12.78 15.06
CA THR A 80 6.70 11.36 14.78
C THR A 80 7.29 11.01 13.43
N PHE A 81 7.98 9.86 13.37
CA PHE A 81 8.52 9.37 12.11
C PHE A 81 7.38 9.12 11.10
N PRO A 82 7.51 9.52 9.82
CA PRO A 82 6.45 9.40 8.82
C PRO A 82 6.34 7.97 8.25
N ASP A 83 6.00 7.00 9.12
CA ASP A 83 5.87 5.57 8.75
C ASP A 83 4.99 5.36 7.50
N GLY A 84 3.98 6.20 7.30
CA GLY A 84 3.10 6.11 6.13
C GLY A 84 3.77 6.52 4.82
N ALA A 85 4.70 7.50 4.86
CA ALA A 85 5.46 7.89 3.67
C ALA A 85 6.53 6.85 3.34
N LEU A 86 7.20 6.31 4.37
CA LEU A 86 8.14 5.20 4.19
C LEU A 86 7.46 3.99 3.52
N LEU A 87 6.29 3.60 4.03
CA LEU A 87 5.51 2.49 3.46
C LEU A 87 5.13 2.77 2.00
N THR A 88 4.65 3.99 1.70
CA THR A 88 4.28 4.40 0.34
C THR A 88 5.47 4.35 -0.61
N GLY A 89 6.60 4.94 -0.24
CA GLY A 89 7.82 4.94 -1.06
C GLY A 89 8.38 3.54 -1.27
N LEU A 90 8.34 2.69 -0.24
CA LEU A 90 8.77 1.29 -0.32
C LEU A 90 7.91 0.49 -1.31
N ILE A 91 6.58 0.59 -1.23
CA ILE A 91 5.68 -0.10 -2.17
C ILE A 91 5.93 0.39 -3.60
N ILE A 92 6.07 1.70 -3.82
CA ILE A 92 6.35 2.26 -5.15
C ILE A 92 7.65 1.68 -5.71
N GLY A 93 8.73 1.71 -4.92
CA GLY A 93 10.04 1.26 -5.39
C GLY A 93 10.10 -0.23 -5.73
N ILE A 94 9.34 -1.09 -5.04
CA ILE A 94 9.31 -2.53 -5.29
C ILE A 94 8.25 -2.96 -6.33
N VAL A 95 7.35 -2.06 -6.74
CA VAL A 95 6.38 -2.28 -7.83
C VAL A 95 6.89 -1.75 -9.16
N LEU A 96 7.49 -0.55 -9.19
CA LEU A 96 8.15 -0.01 -10.40
C LEU A 96 9.25 -0.95 -10.89
N SER A 97 9.48 -0.95 -12.20
CA SER A 97 10.62 -1.67 -12.78
C SER A 97 11.94 -1.12 -12.21
N PRO A 98 12.94 -1.98 -11.89
CA PRO A 98 14.29 -1.54 -11.55
C PRO A 98 14.95 -0.65 -12.61
N ALA A 99 14.53 -0.76 -13.86
CA ALA A 99 15.00 0.07 -14.98
C ALA A 99 14.27 1.43 -15.11
N THR A 100 13.34 1.74 -14.19
CA THR A 100 12.62 3.02 -14.21
C THR A 100 13.56 4.20 -14.01
N SER A 101 13.42 5.24 -14.82
CA SER A 101 14.26 6.43 -14.70
C SER A 101 14.06 7.14 -13.36
N PHE A 102 15.11 7.83 -12.89
CA PHE A 102 15.07 8.61 -11.67
C PHE A 102 13.90 9.61 -11.66
N ALA A 103 13.69 10.34 -12.76
CA ALA A 103 12.64 11.35 -12.86
C ALA A 103 11.23 10.75 -12.70
N VAL A 104 10.96 9.60 -13.31
CA VAL A 104 9.66 8.91 -13.18
C VAL A 104 9.47 8.38 -11.76
N SER A 105 10.52 7.85 -11.11
CA SER A 105 10.44 7.38 -9.72
C SER A 105 10.14 8.53 -8.75
N VAL A 106 10.80 9.70 -8.93
CA VAL A 106 10.52 10.92 -8.15
C VAL A 106 9.09 11.40 -8.38
N PHE A 107 8.66 11.49 -9.64
CA PHE A 107 7.29 11.91 -9.97
C PHE A 107 6.24 10.99 -9.32
N THR A 108 6.42 9.68 -9.45
CA THR A 108 5.50 8.67 -8.91
C THR A 108 5.34 8.81 -7.40
N ALA A 109 6.46 8.93 -6.68
CA ALA A 109 6.45 9.11 -5.23
C ALA A 109 5.86 10.46 -4.81
N ALA A 110 6.17 11.53 -5.56
CA ALA A 110 5.61 12.86 -5.31
C ALA A 110 4.09 12.88 -5.52
N ALA A 111 3.60 12.33 -6.64
CA ALA A 111 2.16 12.23 -6.91
C ALA A 111 1.42 11.42 -5.84
N ALA A 112 2.02 10.32 -5.37
CA ALA A 112 1.48 9.51 -4.29
C ALA A 112 1.34 10.31 -2.98
N ILE A 113 2.38 11.03 -2.57
CA ILE A 113 2.34 11.82 -1.34
C ILE A 113 1.40 13.02 -1.47
N LEU A 114 1.39 13.70 -2.61
CA LEU A 114 0.43 14.79 -2.85
C LEU A 114 -1.02 14.28 -2.77
N SER A 115 -1.34 13.14 -3.39
CA SER A 115 -2.68 12.55 -3.31
C SER A 115 -3.11 12.26 -1.87
N LYS A 116 -2.18 11.79 -1.04
CA LYS A 116 -2.42 11.51 0.39
C LYS A 116 -2.85 12.75 1.17
N HIS A 117 -2.37 13.93 0.80
CA HIS A 117 -2.67 15.19 1.48
C HIS A 117 -3.82 15.96 0.84
N VAL A 118 -4.01 15.85 -0.48
CA VAL A 118 -5.03 16.60 -1.24
C VAL A 118 -6.34 15.80 -1.32
N ILE A 119 -6.28 14.51 -1.67
CA ILE A 119 -7.46 13.67 -1.89
C ILE A 119 -7.87 13.01 -0.58
N THR A 120 -8.44 13.81 0.33
CA THR A 120 -8.76 13.36 1.69
C THR A 120 -10.22 13.56 2.05
N TYR A 121 -10.74 12.67 2.90
CA TYR A 121 -12.02 12.83 3.58
C TYR A 121 -11.84 12.57 5.08
N GLN A 122 -12.28 13.52 5.92
CA GLN A 122 -12.09 13.46 7.38
C GLN A 122 -10.63 13.20 7.80
N LYS A 123 -9.68 13.91 7.18
CA LYS A 123 -8.22 13.80 7.43
C LYS A 123 -7.63 12.41 7.12
N LYS A 124 -8.33 11.58 6.35
CA LYS A 124 -7.84 10.28 5.88
C LYS A 124 -7.78 10.27 4.37
N PRO A 125 -6.75 9.67 3.76
CA PRO A 125 -6.69 9.53 2.31
C PRO A 125 -7.88 8.72 1.80
N ILE A 126 -8.48 9.17 0.70
CA ILE A 126 -9.55 8.45 0.00
C ILE A 126 -8.96 7.29 -0.78
N LEU A 127 -7.91 7.56 -1.55
CA LEU A 127 -7.23 6.62 -2.41
C LEU A 127 -5.99 6.05 -1.72
N ASN A 128 -5.60 4.83 -2.08
CA ASN A 128 -4.29 4.30 -1.69
C ASN A 128 -3.20 5.13 -2.38
N PRO A 129 -2.32 5.82 -1.63
CA PRO A 129 -1.38 6.77 -2.23
C PRO A 129 -0.40 6.11 -3.20
N ALA A 130 0.15 4.94 -2.85
CA ALA A 130 1.06 4.21 -3.72
C ALA A 130 0.37 3.79 -5.03
N ALA A 131 -0.87 3.26 -4.92
CA ALA A 131 -1.65 2.89 -6.10
C ALA A 131 -1.92 4.09 -7.01
N PHE A 132 -2.27 5.24 -6.45
CA PHE A 132 -2.51 6.46 -7.24
C PHE A 132 -1.27 6.94 -7.97
N GLY A 133 -0.12 7.04 -7.27
CA GLY A 133 1.13 7.45 -7.90
C GLY A 133 1.57 6.51 -9.03
N LEU A 134 1.52 5.20 -8.78
CA LEU A 134 1.84 4.17 -9.78
C LEU A 134 0.89 4.22 -10.98
N TRP A 135 -0.41 4.33 -10.74
CA TRP A 135 -1.41 4.44 -11.78
C TRP A 135 -1.18 5.68 -12.67
N LEU A 136 -0.95 6.83 -12.05
CA LEU A 136 -0.70 8.07 -12.77
C LEU A 136 0.61 8.01 -13.59
N SER A 137 1.65 7.34 -13.08
CA SER A 137 2.91 7.19 -13.80
C SER A 137 2.79 6.29 -15.03
N VAL A 138 1.92 5.27 -14.99
CA VAL A 138 1.62 4.46 -16.20
C VAL A 138 0.93 5.31 -17.25
N ILE A 139 -0.07 6.10 -16.87
CA ILE A 139 -0.85 6.92 -17.82
C ILE A 139 0.02 8.02 -18.46
N LEU A 140 0.85 8.71 -17.67
CA LEU A 140 1.60 9.85 -18.17
C LEU A 140 2.93 9.50 -18.83
N PHE A 141 3.57 8.43 -18.39
CA PHE A 141 4.92 8.07 -18.82
C PHE A 141 5.03 6.66 -19.39
N SER A 142 3.92 5.93 -19.48
CA SER A 142 3.92 4.50 -19.84
C SER A 142 4.93 3.70 -19.02
N SER A 143 5.04 4.03 -17.71
CA SER A 143 6.02 3.41 -16.83
C SER A 143 5.77 1.92 -16.67
N ASN A 144 6.83 1.12 -16.77
CA ASN A 144 6.74 -0.32 -16.56
C ASN A 144 6.62 -0.68 -15.09
N GLN A 145 5.75 -1.63 -14.78
CA GLN A 145 5.56 -2.21 -13.47
C GLN A 145 5.98 -3.67 -13.48
N SER A 146 7.03 -4.01 -12.77
CA SER A 146 7.54 -5.38 -12.72
C SER A 146 7.07 -6.16 -11.51
N TRP A 147 6.54 -5.49 -10.46
CA TRP A 147 6.09 -6.11 -9.22
C TRP A 147 7.16 -7.04 -8.59
N TRP A 148 8.43 -6.67 -8.72
CA TRP A 148 9.55 -7.52 -8.30
C TRP A 148 9.59 -7.80 -6.80
N GLY A 149 9.00 -6.92 -5.97
CA GLY A 149 8.75 -7.19 -4.56
C GLY A 149 7.73 -8.31 -4.32
N GLY A 150 6.92 -8.65 -5.34
CA GLY A 150 6.06 -9.84 -5.36
C GLY A 150 6.78 -11.10 -5.88
N MET A 151 8.10 -11.12 -5.94
CA MET A 151 8.93 -12.24 -6.42
C MET A 151 8.70 -12.60 -7.90
N SER A 152 8.23 -11.65 -8.73
CA SER A 152 7.91 -11.88 -10.14
C SER A 152 9.11 -12.24 -11.02
N LEU A 153 10.32 -11.87 -10.60
CA LEU A 153 11.59 -12.14 -11.29
C LEU A 153 12.33 -13.37 -10.75
N LEU A 154 11.75 -14.08 -9.79
CA LEU A 154 12.32 -15.22 -9.09
C LEU A 154 11.61 -16.51 -9.45
N PRO A 155 12.22 -17.69 -9.18
CA PRO A 155 11.54 -18.97 -9.38
C PRO A 155 10.19 -19.04 -8.66
N TRP A 156 9.22 -19.71 -9.25
CA TRP A 156 7.82 -19.76 -8.77
C TRP A 156 7.66 -20.16 -7.30
N TRP A 157 8.53 -21.01 -6.78
CA TRP A 157 8.47 -21.46 -5.37
C TRP A 157 8.74 -20.32 -4.38
N THR A 158 9.39 -19.22 -4.78
CA THR A 158 9.61 -18.06 -3.90
C THR A 158 8.32 -17.31 -3.60
N LEU A 159 7.24 -17.58 -4.34
CA LEU A 159 5.91 -17.03 -4.12
C LEU A 159 5.38 -17.32 -2.71
N PHE A 160 5.86 -18.42 -2.09
CA PHE A 160 5.49 -18.73 -0.71
C PHE A 160 5.87 -17.61 0.27
N LEU A 161 6.95 -16.85 0.01
CA LEU A 161 7.33 -15.69 0.84
C LEU A 161 6.26 -14.59 0.80
N VAL A 162 5.69 -14.35 -0.38
CA VAL A 162 4.60 -13.39 -0.56
C VAL A 162 3.34 -13.88 0.17
N VAL A 163 3.02 -15.16 0.05
CA VAL A 163 1.85 -15.77 0.71
C VAL A 163 2.00 -15.76 2.23
N VAL A 164 3.14 -16.18 2.76
CA VAL A 164 3.40 -16.17 4.21
C VAL A 164 3.42 -14.75 4.75
N GLY A 165 4.18 -13.84 4.12
CA GLY A 165 4.22 -12.43 4.51
C GLY A 165 2.84 -11.78 4.42
N GLY A 166 2.10 -12.08 3.37
CA GLY A 166 0.75 -11.62 3.14
C GLY A 166 -0.25 -12.13 4.18
N TYR A 167 -0.18 -13.41 4.52
CA TYR A 167 -0.99 -14.00 5.61
C TYR A 167 -0.73 -13.27 6.94
N LEU A 168 0.54 -13.06 7.28
CA LEU A 168 0.93 -12.38 8.51
C LEU A 168 0.40 -10.93 8.55
N VAL A 169 0.49 -10.18 7.45
CA VAL A 169 -0.06 -8.83 7.33
C VAL A 169 -1.58 -8.86 7.46
N THR A 170 -2.25 -9.70 6.68
CA THR A 170 -3.72 -9.79 6.63
C THR A 170 -4.30 -10.18 7.99
N SER A 171 -3.65 -11.12 8.69
CA SER A 171 -3.98 -11.49 10.06
C SER A 171 -3.84 -10.30 11.02
N ARG A 172 -2.76 -9.54 10.90
CA ARG A 172 -2.49 -8.39 11.77
C ARG A 172 -3.52 -7.28 11.63
N VAL A 173 -4.01 -7.03 10.41
CA VAL A 173 -4.99 -5.98 10.10
C VAL A 173 -6.43 -6.47 10.03
N GLN A 174 -6.67 -7.78 10.19
CA GLN A 174 -8.00 -8.43 10.17
C GLN A 174 -8.76 -8.16 8.86
N LYS A 175 -8.13 -8.46 7.71
CA LYS A 175 -8.67 -8.17 6.37
C LYS A 175 -8.87 -9.41 5.49
N PHE A 176 -8.95 -10.60 6.08
CA PHE A 176 -9.19 -11.84 5.33
C PHE A 176 -10.43 -11.83 4.43
N PRO A 177 -11.62 -11.32 4.87
CA PRO A 177 -12.80 -11.33 4.01
C PRO A 177 -12.59 -10.59 2.69
N GLN A 178 -11.83 -9.48 2.70
CA GLN A 178 -11.57 -8.66 1.52
C GLN A 178 -10.54 -9.32 0.58
N VAL A 179 -9.50 -9.94 1.14
CA VAL A 179 -8.47 -10.65 0.36
C VAL A 179 -9.08 -11.86 -0.33
N PHE A 180 -9.82 -12.71 0.41
CA PHE A 180 -10.46 -13.89 -0.17
C PHE A 180 -11.55 -13.53 -1.19
N ALA A 181 -12.35 -12.50 -0.93
CA ALA A 181 -13.36 -12.04 -1.88
C ALA A 181 -12.73 -11.54 -3.19
N PHE A 182 -11.61 -10.80 -3.10
CA PHE A 182 -10.86 -10.34 -4.27
C PHE A 182 -10.28 -11.52 -5.06
N LEU A 183 -9.55 -12.42 -4.40
CA LEU A 183 -8.91 -13.56 -5.07
C LEU A 183 -9.93 -14.52 -5.68
N ALA A 184 -11.02 -14.81 -4.97
CA ALA A 184 -12.09 -15.68 -5.46
C ALA A 184 -12.81 -15.05 -6.67
N ALA A 185 -13.19 -13.77 -6.59
CA ALA A 185 -13.84 -13.09 -7.70
C ALA A 185 -12.92 -12.95 -8.92
N TYR A 186 -11.65 -12.59 -8.70
CA TYR A 186 -10.64 -12.50 -9.76
C TYR A 186 -10.44 -13.84 -10.46
N GLY A 187 -10.20 -14.92 -9.70
CA GLY A 187 -10.03 -16.26 -10.26
C GLY A 187 -11.28 -16.76 -10.98
N LEU A 188 -12.47 -16.55 -10.41
CA LEU A 188 -13.73 -16.98 -11.00
C LEU A 188 -14.00 -16.30 -12.35
N ILE A 189 -13.76 -14.98 -12.45
CA ILE A 189 -13.94 -14.23 -13.72
C ILE A 189 -13.01 -14.78 -14.81
N HIS A 190 -11.73 -15.02 -14.50
CA HIS A 190 -10.79 -15.58 -15.45
C HIS A 190 -11.16 -17.01 -15.87
N LEU A 191 -11.62 -17.83 -14.94
CA LEU A 191 -12.12 -19.19 -15.25
C LEU A 191 -13.35 -19.14 -16.17
N ILE A 192 -14.32 -18.29 -15.88
CA ILE A 192 -15.51 -18.12 -16.72
C ILE A 192 -15.11 -17.70 -18.15
N PHE A 193 -14.23 -16.69 -18.27
CA PHE A 193 -13.79 -16.19 -19.58
C PHE A 193 -12.97 -17.23 -20.36
N GLY A 194 -12.20 -18.07 -19.65
CA GLY A 194 -11.54 -19.22 -20.25
C GLY A 194 -12.52 -20.28 -20.75
N PHE A 195 -13.55 -20.61 -19.97
CA PHE A 195 -14.58 -21.58 -20.36
C PHE A 195 -15.38 -21.17 -21.60
N ILE A 196 -15.68 -19.88 -21.75
CA ILE A 196 -16.42 -19.37 -22.91
C ILE A 196 -15.49 -19.04 -24.10
N GLY A 197 -14.20 -19.39 -23.99
CA GLY A 197 -13.23 -19.24 -25.09
C GLY A 197 -12.84 -17.81 -25.43
N LEU A 198 -13.14 -16.84 -24.54
CA LEU A 198 -12.76 -15.42 -24.76
C LEU A 198 -11.27 -15.17 -24.52
N THR A 199 -10.64 -15.96 -23.65
CA THR A 199 -9.22 -15.80 -23.30
C THR A 199 -8.63 -17.14 -22.86
N ASP A 200 -7.28 -17.21 -22.87
CA ASP A 200 -6.58 -18.28 -22.18
C ASP A 200 -6.58 -18.02 -20.66
N ALA A 201 -7.44 -18.74 -19.92
CA ALA A 201 -7.53 -18.63 -18.47
C ALA A 201 -6.18 -18.88 -17.76
N SER A 202 -5.31 -19.69 -18.35
CA SER A 202 -4.01 -20.04 -17.76
C SER A 202 -3.11 -18.83 -17.62
N SER A 203 -3.20 -17.85 -18.53
CA SER A 203 -2.37 -16.66 -18.53
C SER A 203 -2.48 -15.81 -17.26
N ALA A 204 -3.64 -15.79 -16.61
CA ALA A 204 -3.87 -15.05 -15.37
C ALA A 204 -3.21 -15.68 -14.14
N PHE A 205 -2.89 -16.97 -14.20
CA PHE A 205 -2.35 -17.76 -13.09
C PHE A 205 -0.86 -18.04 -13.19
N ILE A 206 -0.20 -17.54 -14.24
CA ILE A 206 1.25 -17.66 -14.39
C ILE A 206 1.99 -16.43 -13.86
N THR A 207 3.26 -16.61 -13.54
CA THR A 207 4.19 -15.52 -13.25
C THR A 207 4.38 -14.68 -14.54
N PRO A 208 4.37 -13.32 -14.49
CA PRO A 208 4.37 -12.48 -13.28
C PRO A 208 2.99 -12.04 -12.79
N TYR A 209 1.89 -12.36 -13.48
CA TYR A 209 0.55 -11.85 -13.15
C TYR A 209 0.08 -12.32 -11.76
N LEU A 210 0.23 -13.61 -11.45
CA LEU A 210 -0.14 -14.16 -10.15
C LEU A 210 0.60 -13.44 -9.00
N ASN A 211 1.88 -13.14 -9.19
CA ASN A 211 2.71 -12.44 -8.22
C ASN A 211 2.18 -11.04 -7.93
N ALA A 212 1.82 -10.29 -8.97
CA ALA A 212 1.24 -8.95 -8.87
C ALA A 212 -0.11 -8.98 -8.14
N VAL A 213 -0.98 -9.93 -8.50
CA VAL A 213 -2.30 -10.13 -7.88
C VAL A 213 -2.18 -10.43 -6.40
N LEU A 214 -1.29 -11.35 -6.01
CA LEU A 214 -1.08 -11.69 -4.60
C LEU A 214 -0.43 -10.54 -3.84
N PHE A 215 0.54 -9.86 -4.43
CA PHE A 215 1.14 -8.69 -3.80
C PHE A 215 0.10 -7.59 -3.55
N LEU A 216 -0.69 -7.25 -4.56
CA LEU A 216 -1.76 -6.27 -4.40
C LEU A 216 -2.76 -6.70 -3.33
N ALA A 217 -3.23 -7.95 -3.36
CA ALA A 217 -4.23 -8.49 -2.44
C ALA A 217 -3.79 -8.40 -0.98
N PHE A 218 -2.53 -8.70 -0.70
CA PHE A 218 -2.03 -8.78 0.67
C PHE A 218 -1.49 -7.45 1.21
N PHE A 219 -0.86 -6.62 0.39
CA PHE A 219 -0.12 -5.45 0.87
C PHE A 219 -0.77 -4.10 0.52
N MET A 220 -1.50 -4.02 -0.58
CA MET A 220 -2.12 -2.75 -1.00
C MET A 220 -3.62 -2.71 -0.74
N LEU A 221 -4.33 -3.80 -1.03
CA LEU A 221 -5.77 -3.91 -0.80
C LEU A 221 -6.11 -3.81 0.69
N THR A 222 -5.26 -4.36 1.56
CA THR A 222 -5.47 -4.43 3.03
C THR A 222 -5.12 -3.15 3.79
N ASP A 223 -4.70 -2.07 3.12
CA ASP A 223 -4.31 -0.82 3.78
C ASP A 223 -5.47 -0.24 4.64
N PRO A 224 -5.32 -0.15 5.98
CA PRO A 224 -6.42 0.20 6.85
C PRO A 224 -7.04 1.59 6.62
N PRO A 225 -6.28 2.65 6.29
CA PRO A 225 -6.86 3.97 5.99
C PRO A 225 -7.81 3.97 4.80
N THR A 226 -7.53 3.19 3.76
CA THR A 226 -8.21 3.24 2.46
C THR A 226 -9.18 2.08 2.24
N SER A 227 -9.21 1.08 3.12
CA SER A 227 -10.11 -0.08 3.06
C SER A 227 -11.17 -0.09 4.17
N PRO A 228 -12.31 -0.78 3.99
CA PRO A 228 -13.40 -0.82 4.97
C PRO A 228 -13.06 -1.67 6.20
N ALA A 229 -13.70 -1.36 7.35
CA ALA A 229 -13.49 -2.11 8.58
C ALA A 229 -14.47 -3.28 8.76
N LYS A 230 -15.72 -3.15 8.29
CA LYS A 230 -16.77 -4.18 8.46
C LYS A 230 -16.60 -5.31 7.45
N ASN A 231 -16.75 -6.56 7.88
CA ASN A 231 -16.58 -7.74 7.01
C ASN A 231 -17.44 -7.71 5.74
N ARG A 232 -18.72 -7.31 5.85
CA ARG A 232 -19.61 -7.18 4.69
C ARG A 232 -19.08 -6.18 3.67
N ASP A 233 -18.63 -5.01 4.13
CA ASP A 233 -18.08 -3.99 3.25
C ASP A 233 -16.71 -4.41 2.69
N GLN A 234 -15.94 -5.23 3.43
CA GLN A 234 -14.68 -5.82 2.97
C GLN A 234 -14.90 -6.75 1.78
N ILE A 235 -15.93 -7.62 1.84
CA ILE A 235 -16.28 -8.53 0.74
C ILE A 235 -16.65 -7.73 -0.51
N ILE A 236 -17.54 -6.75 -0.37
CA ILE A 236 -17.96 -5.90 -1.50
C ILE A 236 -16.77 -5.14 -2.10
N PHE A 237 -15.90 -4.61 -1.25
CA PHE A 237 -14.68 -3.92 -1.66
C PHE A 237 -13.74 -4.81 -2.48
N GLY A 238 -13.53 -6.06 -2.02
CA GLY A 238 -12.73 -7.05 -2.75
C GLY A 238 -13.33 -7.41 -4.11
N ILE A 239 -14.64 -7.64 -4.16
CA ILE A 239 -15.35 -7.94 -5.42
C ILE A 239 -15.26 -6.76 -6.41
N ILE A 240 -15.51 -5.53 -5.96
CA ILE A 240 -15.40 -4.33 -6.82
C ILE A 240 -13.99 -4.23 -7.39
N CYS A 241 -12.96 -4.40 -6.54
CA CYS A 241 -11.58 -4.37 -7.00
C CYS A 241 -11.33 -5.43 -8.08
N ALA A 242 -11.75 -6.68 -7.87
CA ALA A 242 -11.56 -7.77 -8.83
C ALA A 242 -12.30 -7.52 -10.16
N VAL A 243 -13.58 -7.15 -10.10
CA VAL A 243 -14.40 -6.92 -11.30
C VAL A 243 -13.81 -5.79 -12.14
N VAL A 244 -13.50 -4.64 -11.52
CA VAL A 244 -12.93 -3.50 -12.26
C VAL A 244 -11.55 -3.83 -12.81
N SER A 245 -10.71 -4.56 -12.05
CA SER A 245 -9.41 -5.02 -12.56
C SER A 245 -9.55 -5.91 -13.78
N CYS A 246 -10.46 -6.89 -13.75
CA CYS A 246 -10.68 -7.77 -14.90
C CYS A 246 -11.24 -7.00 -16.11
N VAL A 247 -12.20 -6.10 -15.89
CA VAL A 247 -12.77 -5.27 -16.97
C VAL A 247 -11.67 -4.41 -17.62
N ASP A 248 -10.83 -3.73 -16.82
CA ASP A 248 -9.72 -2.92 -17.32
C ASP A 248 -8.69 -3.79 -18.09
N PHE A 249 -8.38 -4.98 -17.58
CA PHE A 249 -7.46 -5.91 -18.23
C PHE A 249 -7.97 -6.37 -19.61
N TYR A 250 -9.24 -6.78 -19.69
CA TYR A 250 -9.80 -7.34 -20.93
C TYR A 250 -10.19 -6.29 -21.98
N LEU A 251 -10.58 -5.08 -21.56
CA LEU A 251 -10.95 -4.02 -22.49
C LEU A 251 -9.76 -3.21 -23.00
N PHE A 252 -8.78 -2.94 -22.13
CA PHE A 252 -7.71 -2.00 -22.43
C PHE A 252 -6.31 -2.64 -22.43
N ASN A 253 -6.19 -3.90 -22.01
CA ASN A 253 -4.91 -4.59 -21.84
C ASN A 253 -3.87 -3.74 -21.07
N SER A 254 -4.35 -2.98 -20.09
CA SER A 254 -3.58 -1.98 -19.37
C SER A 254 -2.68 -2.63 -18.32
N LEU A 255 -1.43 -2.17 -18.23
CA LEU A 255 -0.51 -2.58 -17.15
C LEU A 255 -0.98 -2.08 -15.77
N SER A 256 -1.88 -1.10 -15.73
CA SER A 256 -2.40 -0.52 -14.49
C SER A 256 -3.69 -1.16 -13.98
N TYR A 257 -4.17 -2.23 -14.61
CA TYR A 257 -5.48 -2.83 -14.34
C TYR A 257 -5.77 -3.11 -12.86
N LEU A 258 -4.81 -3.66 -12.13
CA LEU A 258 -4.93 -3.93 -10.69
C LEU A 258 -5.06 -2.64 -9.88
N LEU A 259 -4.31 -1.61 -10.27
CA LEU A 259 -4.34 -0.31 -9.60
C LEU A 259 -5.66 0.42 -9.85
N THR A 260 -6.17 0.37 -11.08
CA THR A 260 -7.50 0.90 -11.44
C THR A 260 -8.58 0.27 -10.58
N GLY A 261 -8.58 -1.06 -10.45
CA GLY A 261 -9.52 -1.78 -9.60
C GLY A 261 -9.45 -1.33 -8.14
N LEU A 262 -8.24 -1.22 -7.59
CA LEU A 262 -8.03 -0.76 -6.21
C LEU A 262 -8.52 0.68 -6.00
N LEU A 263 -8.22 1.59 -6.92
CA LEU A 263 -8.65 3.00 -6.82
C LEU A 263 -10.17 3.15 -6.89
N CYS A 264 -10.84 2.40 -7.77
CA CYS A 264 -12.30 2.36 -7.83
C CYS A 264 -12.92 1.81 -6.55
N ALA A 265 -12.36 0.74 -5.98
CA ALA A 265 -12.80 0.21 -4.69
C ALA A 265 -12.59 1.23 -3.55
N ASN A 266 -11.47 1.95 -3.54
CA ASN A 266 -11.22 3.02 -2.57
C ASN A 266 -12.27 4.15 -2.69
N ALA A 267 -12.60 4.58 -3.91
CA ALA A 267 -13.63 5.59 -4.16
C ALA A 267 -15.02 5.13 -3.66
N TRP A 268 -15.38 3.87 -3.93
CA TRP A 268 -16.60 3.27 -3.39
C TRP A 268 -16.65 3.30 -1.86
N LYS A 269 -15.55 2.93 -1.19
CA LYS A 269 -15.47 2.97 0.28
C LYS A 269 -15.62 4.39 0.81
N ALA A 270 -15.02 5.38 0.16
CA ALA A 270 -15.16 6.79 0.56
C ALA A 270 -16.61 7.26 0.43
N TYR A 271 -17.29 6.93 -0.67
CA TYR A 271 -18.70 7.23 -0.91
C TYR A 271 -19.61 6.58 0.15
N ARG A 272 -19.42 5.31 0.48
CA ARG A 272 -20.15 4.61 1.56
C ARG A 272 -19.95 5.28 2.92
N THR A 273 -18.72 5.72 3.21
CA THR A 273 -18.43 6.44 4.45
C THR A 273 -19.14 7.79 4.50
N TYR A 274 -19.14 8.52 3.39
CA TYR A 274 -19.88 9.78 3.25
C TYR A 274 -21.38 9.61 3.52
N GLN A 275 -22.03 8.64 2.84
CA GLN A 275 -23.46 8.35 3.04
C GLN A 275 -23.79 8.00 4.50
N THR A 276 -22.96 7.17 5.14
CA THR A 276 -23.17 6.76 6.54
C THR A 276 -23.09 7.96 7.47
N ASN A 277 -22.17 8.88 7.22
CA ASN A 277 -22.02 10.08 8.04
C ASN A 277 -23.16 11.08 7.85
N GLN A 278 -23.67 11.22 6.62
CA GLN A 278 -24.86 12.04 6.38
C GLN A 278 -26.08 11.51 7.13
N LYS A 279 -26.37 10.21 7.06
CA LYS A 279 -27.47 9.59 7.82
C LYS A 279 -27.34 9.84 9.32
N ARG A 280 -26.14 9.73 9.89
CA ARG A 280 -25.88 10.00 11.32
C ARG A 280 -26.11 11.47 11.68
N ARG A 281 -25.79 12.42 10.80
CA ARG A 281 -26.05 13.86 11.02
C ARG A 281 -27.55 14.14 11.08
N VAL A 282 -28.31 13.62 10.12
CA VAL A 282 -29.79 13.81 10.06
C VAL A 282 -30.46 13.21 11.31
N ILE A 283 -30.04 12.06 11.80
CA ILE A 283 -30.58 11.46 13.02
C ILE A 283 -30.30 12.36 14.25
N ARG A 284 -29.07 12.89 14.37
CA ARG A 284 -28.72 13.77 15.49
C ARG A 284 -29.52 15.07 15.51
N THR A 285 -29.79 15.69 14.33
CA THR A 285 -30.58 16.90 14.25
C THR A 285 -32.06 16.66 14.52
N LYS A 286 -32.56 15.44 14.49
CA LYS A 286 -33.98 15.10 14.82
C LYS A 286 -34.16 14.78 16.32
N ILE A 287 -33.10 14.59 17.08
CA ILE A 287 -33.14 14.22 18.51
C ILE A 287 -32.89 15.45 19.41
N VAL A 288 -32.42 16.54 18.84
CA VAL A 288 -32.31 17.87 19.49
C VAL A 288 -33.52 18.73 19.10
#